data_904c8c220302ced087ee674df6bb7d40
#
_entry.id   904c8c220302ced087ee674df6bb7d40
#
_cell.length_a   1.000
_cell.length_b   1.000
_cell.length_c   1.000
_cell.angle_alpha   90.00
_cell.angle_beta   90.00
_cell.angle_gamma   90.00
#
_symmetry.space_group_name_H-M   'P 1'
#
loop_
_entity.id
_entity.type
_entity.pdbx_description
1 polymer ?
#
loop_
_entity_poly.entity_id
_entity_poly.type
_entity_poly.pdbx_seq_one_letter_code
_entity_poly.pdbx_strand_id
1 'polypeptide(L)'
;VEICDAIAAKLGKTMEIEDVAFDSIIPEVVSGKADIGAGGITITEDRKKNVDFSDVYTTASQVIIVKDGSDIAGPDDLKGKSMGVQLGTTGDLYASDYEKDGSTVERYGKGFEAVQALLQGKIDAVVIDEEPAKVFVTENEGISILDEPLTVEDYAYVVKKGNTELVDQVNKALNELKESGELQSIIDKYISAE
;
A
#
# COMPACT_ATOMS: atom_id res chain seq x y z
N VAL A 1 4.27 -1.53 11.55
CA VAL A 1 4.47 -1.10 12.95
C VAL A 1 5.89 -1.41 13.41
N GLU A 2 6.35 -2.68 13.41
CA GLU A 2 7.63 -3.11 13.99
C GLU A 2 8.86 -2.39 13.39
N ILE A 3 8.88 -2.11 12.08
CA ILE A 3 9.95 -1.30 11.47
C ILE A 3 9.95 0.13 12.04
N CYS A 4 8.78 0.73 12.23
CA CYS A 4 8.67 2.08 12.82
C CYS A 4 9.14 2.10 14.28
N ASP A 5 8.84 1.05 15.07
CA ASP A 5 9.35 0.89 16.42
C ASP A 5 10.89 0.81 16.44
N ALA A 6 11.47 0.02 15.53
CA ALA A 6 12.91 -0.10 15.39
C ALA A 6 13.58 1.24 15.00
N ILE A 7 12.96 2.00 14.08
CA ILE A 7 13.41 3.35 13.72
C ILE A 7 13.35 4.27 14.94
N ALA A 8 12.22 4.32 15.64
CA ALA A 8 12.04 5.16 16.82
C ALA A 8 13.08 4.84 17.92
N ALA A 9 13.34 3.55 18.16
CA ALA A 9 14.36 3.12 19.12
C ALA A 9 15.76 3.61 18.74
N LYS A 10 16.14 3.52 17.45
CA LYS A 10 17.44 4.05 16.97
C LYS A 10 17.55 5.57 17.09
N LEU A 11 16.44 6.27 17.00
CA LEU A 11 16.36 7.72 17.23
C LEU A 11 16.29 8.09 18.71
N GLY A 12 16.25 7.12 19.63
CA GLY A 12 16.09 7.37 21.06
C GLY A 12 14.73 7.97 21.42
N LYS A 13 13.71 7.68 20.63
CA LYS A 13 12.33 8.16 20.78
C LYS A 13 11.38 7.02 21.10
N THR A 14 10.22 7.36 21.64
CA THR A 14 9.08 6.46 21.77
C THR A 14 8.12 6.72 20.63
N MET A 15 7.50 5.65 20.10
CA MET A 15 6.49 5.75 19.07
C MET A 15 5.10 5.83 19.70
N GLU A 16 4.27 6.74 19.19
CA GLU A 16 2.83 6.76 19.40
C GLU A 16 2.17 6.49 18.05
N ILE A 17 1.23 5.53 18.01
CA ILE A 17 0.55 5.13 16.78
C ILE A 17 -0.81 5.81 16.72
N GLU A 18 -1.06 6.50 15.62
CA GLU A 18 -2.38 7.00 15.24
C GLU A 18 -2.87 6.17 14.03
N ASP A 19 -3.92 5.36 14.24
CA ASP A 19 -4.53 4.54 13.18
C ASP A 19 -5.60 5.36 12.44
N VAL A 20 -5.32 5.66 11.18
CA VAL A 20 -6.17 6.47 10.32
C VAL A 20 -6.45 5.77 8.99
N ALA A 21 -7.47 6.22 8.26
CA ALA A 21 -7.69 5.76 6.89
C ALA A 21 -6.51 6.14 6.00
N PHE A 22 -6.21 5.30 4.99
CA PHE A 22 -5.01 5.47 4.14
C PHE A 22 -4.94 6.85 3.47
N ASP A 23 -6.04 7.34 2.95
CA ASP A 23 -6.15 8.65 2.31
C ASP A 23 -5.93 9.83 3.29
N SER A 24 -6.01 9.58 4.59
CA SER A 24 -5.76 10.57 5.65
C SER A 24 -4.30 10.66 6.08
N ILE A 25 -3.44 9.67 5.77
CA ILE A 25 -2.05 9.62 6.26
C ILE A 25 -1.27 10.87 5.81
N ILE A 26 -1.26 11.19 4.52
CA ILE A 26 -0.53 12.36 4.00
C ILE A 26 -1.11 13.67 4.58
N PRO A 27 -2.42 13.91 4.62
CA PRO A 27 -3.02 15.05 5.31
C PRO A 27 -2.58 15.21 6.78
N GLU A 28 -2.51 14.13 7.55
CA GLU A 28 -2.07 14.18 8.95
C GLU A 28 -0.60 14.62 9.06
N VAL A 29 0.27 14.10 8.19
CA VAL A 29 1.69 14.51 8.12
C VAL A 29 1.84 15.99 7.68
N VAL A 30 1.09 16.41 6.66
CA VAL A 30 1.12 17.81 6.16
C VAL A 30 0.66 18.78 7.23
N SER A 31 -0.39 18.44 7.98
CA SER A 31 -0.92 19.27 9.07
C SER A 31 0.03 19.32 10.29
N GLY A 32 0.93 18.36 10.41
CA GLY A 32 1.85 18.22 11.55
C GLY A 32 1.23 17.55 12.76
N LYS A 33 0.13 16.83 12.59
CA LYS A 33 -0.44 15.97 13.65
C LYS A 33 0.38 14.69 13.79
N ALA A 34 0.89 14.15 12.68
CA ALA A 34 1.84 13.05 12.66
C ALA A 34 3.21 13.52 12.17
N ASP A 35 4.27 13.02 12.78
CA ASP A 35 5.66 13.32 12.35
C ASP A 35 6.03 12.48 11.12
N ILE A 36 5.58 11.22 11.07
CA ILE A 36 5.89 10.24 10.02
C ILE A 36 4.61 9.54 9.60
N GLY A 37 4.40 9.40 8.29
CA GLY A 37 3.36 8.55 7.72
C GLY A 37 3.94 7.21 7.27
N ALA A 38 3.26 6.13 7.65
CA ALA A 38 3.63 4.76 7.33
C ALA A 38 2.39 3.97 6.89
N GLY A 39 2.49 3.17 5.83
CA GLY A 39 1.35 2.41 5.32
C GLY A 39 1.56 1.85 3.92
N GLY A 40 2.77 1.44 3.54
CA GLY A 40 3.03 1.01 2.16
C GLY A 40 2.82 2.17 1.18
N ILE A 41 3.43 3.32 1.47
CA ILE A 41 3.18 4.53 0.67
C ILE A 41 4.12 4.54 -0.52
N THR A 42 3.56 4.37 -1.70
CA THR A 42 4.29 4.45 -2.97
C THR A 42 4.80 5.85 -3.23
N ILE A 43 6.04 5.94 -3.68
CA ILE A 43 6.66 7.19 -4.12
C ILE A 43 6.03 7.60 -5.45
N THR A 44 5.31 8.73 -5.48
CA THR A 44 4.76 9.31 -6.70
C THR A 44 5.10 10.80 -6.80
N GLU A 45 5.16 11.32 -8.03
CA GLU A 45 5.44 12.74 -8.27
C GLU A 45 4.38 13.66 -7.65
N ASP A 46 3.12 13.22 -7.61
CA ASP A 46 2.05 14.00 -6.98
C ASP A 46 2.20 14.06 -5.47
N ARG A 47 2.54 12.94 -4.83
CA ARG A 47 2.79 12.90 -3.38
C ARG A 47 4.02 13.73 -3.00
N LYS A 48 5.09 13.70 -3.80
CA LYS A 48 6.30 14.51 -3.61
C LYS A 48 6.05 16.02 -3.59
N LYS A 49 4.95 16.50 -4.14
CA LYS A 49 4.58 17.91 -4.07
C LYS A 49 4.23 18.34 -2.63
N ASN A 50 3.70 17.43 -1.83
CA ASN A 50 3.14 17.71 -0.52
C ASN A 50 3.99 17.19 0.65
N VAL A 51 4.77 16.13 0.44
CA VAL A 51 5.58 15.47 1.47
C VAL A 51 6.98 15.18 0.93
N ASP A 52 7.92 14.92 1.84
CA ASP A 52 9.21 14.33 1.52
C ASP A 52 9.20 12.85 1.91
N PHE A 53 9.99 12.05 1.19
CA PHE A 53 10.07 10.61 1.35
C PHE A 53 11.40 10.20 1.97
N SER A 54 11.37 9.14 2.77
CA SER A 54 12.57 8.42 3.16
C SER A 54 13.17 7.65 1.97
N ASP A 55 14.30 6.98 2.21
CA ASP A 55 14.77 5.92 1.33
C ASP A 55 13.75 4.78 1.25
N VAL A 56 13.75 4.07 0.11
CA VAL A 56 12.90 2.88 -0.10
C VAL A 56 13.24 1.82 0.94
N TYR A 57 12.23 1.30 1.64
CA TYR A 57 12.43 0.22 2.61
C TYR A 57 12.00 -1.16 2.09
N THR A 58 11.08 -1.20 1.12
CA THR A 58 10.64 -2.41 0.43
C THR A 58 9.99 -2.06 -0.91
N THR A 59 9.86 -3.06 -1.78
CA THR A 59 9.06 -3.00 -3.01
C THR A 59 7.86 -3.90 -2.88
N ALA A 60 6.76 -3.55 -3.53
CA ALA A 60 5.56 -4.37 -3.59
C ALA A 60 4.86 -4.20 -4.95
N SER A 61 3.81 -4.95 -5.17
CA SER A 61 3.04 -4.93 -6.41
C SER A 61 1.59 -4.56 -6.15
N GLN A 62 0.95 -3.86 -7.08
CA GLN A 62 -0.50 -3.84 -7.13
C GLN A 62 -0.96 -5.07 -7.91
N VAL A 63 -1.87 -5.82 -7.32
CA VAL A 63 -2.40 -7.08 -7.88
C VAL A 63 -3.91 -7.02 -8.07
N ILE A 64 -4.42 -7.99 -8.82
CA ILE A 64 -5.84 -8.11 -9.11
C ILE A 64 -6.38 -9.35 -8.41
N ILE A 65 -7.40 -9.18 -7.56
CA ILE A 65 -8.15 -10.28 -6.98
C ILE A 65 -9.45 -10.44 -7.77
N VAL A 66 -9.76 -11.68 -8.14
CA VAL A 66 -10.99 -12.06 -8.85
C VAL A 66 -11.68 -13.22 -8.17
N LYS A 67 -12.94 -13.48 -8.50
CA LYS A 67 -13.59 -14.74 -8.12
C LYS A 67 -13.03 -15.91 -8.89
N ASP A 68 -12.98 -17.07 -8.28
CA ASP A 68 -12.63 -18.31 -8.96
C ASP A 68 -13.57 -18.55 -10.15
N GLY A 69 -12.97 -18.84 -11.29
CA GLY A 69 -13.70 -19.02 -12.55
C GLY A 69 -14.11 -17.72 -13.24
N SER A 70 -13.56 -16.57 -12.82
CA SER A 70 -13.69 -15.30 -13.54
C SER A 70 -13.14 -15.40 -14.97
N ASP A 71 -13.68 -14.59 -15.86
CA ASP A 71 -13.17 -14.41 -17.24
C ASP A 71 -12.03 -13.40 -17.32
N ILE A 72 -11.68 -12.75 -16.20
CA ILE A 72 -10.55 -11.81 -16.07
C ILE A 72 -9.30 -12.65 -15.80
N ALA A 73 -8.34 -12.63 -16.71
CA ALA A 73 -7.08 -13.36 -16.61
C ALA A 73 -5.85 -12.44 -16.47
N GLY A 74 -6.01 -11.15 -16.70
CA GLY A 74 -4.94 -10.16 -16.58
C GLY A 74 -5.44 -8.72 -16.66
N PRO A 75 -4.52 -7.74 -16.59
CA PRO A 75 -4.86 -6.31 -16.59
C PRO A 75 -5.69 -5.86 -17.80
N ASP A 76 -5.44 -6.42 -18.98
CA ASP A 76 -6.15 -6.06 -20.21
C ASP A 76 -7.64 -6.38 -20.16
N ASP A 77 -8.05 -7.36 -19.39
CA ASP A 77 -9.43 -7.82 -19.24
C ASP A 77 -10.26 -6.94 -18.28
N LEU A 78 -9.62 -5.98 -17.60
CA LEU A 78 -10.28 -5.03 -16.71
C LEU A 78 -11.15 -4.00 -17.45
N LYS A 79 -10.97 -3.85 -18.76
CA LYS A 79 -11.74 -2.93 -19.60
C LYS A 79 -13.23 -3.27 -19.58
N GLY A 80 -14.06 -2.29 -19.24
CA GLY A 80 -15.52 -2.46 -19.12
C GLY A 80 -15.98 -3.23 -17.88
N LYS A 81 -15.08 -3.58 -16.96
CA LYS A 81 -15.40 -4.27 -15.71
C LYS A 81 -15.60 -3.29 -14.55
N SER A 82 -16.24 -3.77 -13.49
CA SER A 82 -16.37 -3.05 -12.23
C SER A 82 -15.25 -3.45 -11.26
N MET A 83 -14.51 -2.48 -10.78
CA MET A 83 -13.37 -2.69 -9.89
C MET A 83 -13.59 -2.03 -8.54
N GLY A 84 -13.19 -2.72 -7.46
CA GLY A 84 -13.10 -2.15 -6.13
C GLY A 84 -11.66 -1.80 -5.78
N VAL A 85 -11.46 -0.66 -5.14
CA VAL A 85 -10.16 -0.17 -4.71
C VAL A 85 -10.23 0.43 -3.32
N GLN A 86 -9.09 0.51 -2.64
CA GLN A 86 -8.99 1.33 -1.44
C GLN A 86 -8.72 2.78 -1.84
N LEU A 87 -9.53 3.70 -1.33
CA LEU A 87 -9.48 5.12 -1.64
C LEU A 87 -8.08 5.72 -1.43
N GLY A 88 -7.58 6.46 -2.41
CA GLY A 88 -6.33 7.22 -2.34
C GLY A 88 -5.06 6.41 -2.51
N THR A 89 -5.16 5.10 -2.75
CA THR A 89 -4.00 4.23 -3.06
C THR A 89 -3.56 4.41 -4.52
N THR A 90 -2.40 3.85 -4.87
CA THR A 90 -1.99 3.76 -6.29
C THR A 90 -2.86 2.79 -7.06
N GLY A 91 -3.41 1.75 -6.41
CA GLY A 91 -4.44 0.90 -7.01
C GLY A 91 -5.67 1.68 -7.47
N ASP A 92 -6.12 2.68 -6.69
CA ASP A 92 -7.20 3.60 -7.11
C ASP A 92 -6.78 4.44 -8.33
N LEU A 93 -5.55 4.94 -8.36
CA LEU A 93 -5.04 5.72 -9.50
C LEU A 93 -5.00 4.86 -10.78
N TYR A 94 -4.44 3.66 -10.72
CA TYR A 94 -4.36 2.77 -11.89
C TYR A 94 -5.73 2.28 -12.34
N ALA A 95 -6.60 1.88 -11.43
CA ALA A 95 -7.96 1.48 -11.77
C ALA A 95 -8.74 2.62 -12.45
N SER A 96 -8.53 3.87 -12.01
CA SER A 96 -9.17 5.06 -12.60
C SER A 96 -8.79 5.26 -14.07
N ASP A 97 -7.63 4.80 -14.51
CA ASP A 97 -7.25 4.88 -15.91
C ASP A 97 -8.16 4.03 -16.83
N TYR A 98 -8.75 2.96 -16.31
CA TYR A 98 -9.69 2.12 -17.04
C TYR A 98 -11.10 2.73 -17.16
N GLU A 99 -11.43 3.79 -16.41
CA GLU A 99 -12.72 4.49 -16.56
C GLU A 99 -12.90 5.05 -17.99
N LYS A 100 -11.80 5.38 -18.68
CA LYS A 100 -11.79 5.80 -20.08
C LYS A 100 -12.26 4.71 -21.04
N ASP A 101 -12.10 3.46 -20.63
CA ASP A 101 -12.46 2.26 -21.40
C ASP A 101 -13.82 1.67 -20.97
N GLY A 102 -14.60 2.45 -20.22
CA GLY A 102 -15.96 2.09 -19.80
C GLY A 102 -16.03 1.26 -18.52
N SER A 103 -14.92 1.11 -17.80
CA SER A 103 -14.91 0.47 -16.48
C SER A 103 -15.52 1.38 -15.41
N THR A 104 -15.96 0.79 -14.31
CA THR A 104 -16.40 1.52 -13.11
C THR A 104 -15.47 1.22 -11.96
N VAL A 105 -15.14 2.27 -11.17
CA VAL A 105 -14.25 2.14 -10.01
C VAL A 105 -15.01 2.52 -8.75
N GLU A 106 -15.22 1.52 -7.88
CA GLU A 106 -15.84 1.71 -6.58
C GLU A 106 -14.77 1.85 -5.50
N ARG A 107 -14.80 2.97 -4.78
CA ARG A 107 -13.80 3.35 -3.80
C ARG A 107 -14.28 3.06 -2.39
N TYR A 108 -13.50 2.29 -1.64
CA TYR A 108 -13.80 1.89 -0.27
C TYR A 108 -12.78 2.50 0.70
N GLY A 109 -13.21 2.73 1.94
CA GLY A 109 -12.31 3.24 2.98
C GLY A 109 -11.24 2.24 3.39
N LYS A 110 -11.56 0.95 3.30
CA LYS A 110 -10.65 -0.16 3.64
C LYS A 110 -10.69 -1.24 2.57
N GLY A 111 -9.53 -1.88 2.32
CA GLY A 111 -9.40 -2.93 1.30
C GLY A 111 -10.34 -4.12 1.50
N PHE A 112 -10.57 -4.54 2.76
CA PHE A 112 -11.48 -5.67 3.04
C PHE A 112 -12.93 -5.39 2.59
N GLU A 113 -13.37 -4.13 2.55
CA GLU A 113 -14.72 -3.77 2.09
C GLU A 113 -14.86 -4.02 0.60
N ALA A 114 -13.80 -3.74 -0.20
CA ALA A 114 -13.75 -4.07 -1.61
C ALA A 114 -13.82 -5.60 -1.83
N VAL A 115 -13.06 -6.37 -1.04
CA VAL A 115 -13.10 -7.84 -1.09
C VAL A 115 -14.48 -8.38 -0.73
N GLN A 116 -15.16 -7.81 0.26
CA GLN A 116 -16.55 -8.20 0.59
C GLN A 116 -17.53 -7.87 -0.57
N ALA A 117 -17.32 -6.76 -1.27
CA ALA A 117 -18.14 -6.43 -2.45
C ALA A 117 -17.89 -7.42 -3.60
N LEU A 118 -16.63 -7.85 -3.82
CA LEU A 118 -16.28 -8.90 -4.78
C LEU A 118 -16.98 -10.23 -4.45
N LEU A 119 -16.85 -10.69 -3.21
CA LEU A 119 -17.49 -11.95 -2.75
C LEU A 119 -19.02 -11.91 -2.94
N GLN A 120 -19.64 -10.76 -2.71
CA GLN A 120 -21.09 -10.57 -2.93
C GLN A 120 -21.48 -10.42 -4.41
N GLY A 121 -20.51 -10.37 -5.33
CA GLY A 121 -20.76 -10.20 -6.77
C GLY A 121 -21.25 -8.82 -7.17
N LYS A 122 -20.91 -7.79 -6.38
CA LYS A 122 -21.21 -6.39 -6.69
C LYS A 122 -20.20 -5.76 -7.64
N ILE A 123 -18.99 -6.29 -7.64
CA ILE A 123 -17.87 -5.89 -8.49
C ILE A 123 -17.23 -7.14 -9.08
N ASP A 124 -16.46 -6.97 -10.15
CA ASP A 124 -15.83 -8.06 -10.92
C ASP A 124 -14.40 -8.34 -10.45
N ALA A 125 -13.69 -7.31 -9.95
CA ALA A 125 -12.30 -7.42 -9.51
C ALA A 125 -12.00 -6.46 -8.36
N VAL A 126 -10.93 -6.75 -7.61
CA VAL A 126 -10.32 -5.80 -6.64
C VAL A 126 -8.90 -5.53 -7.07
N VAL A 127 -8.49 -4.26 -7.12
CA VAL A 127 -7.10 -3.84 -7.32
C VAL A 127 -6.55 -3.36 -5.99
N ILE A 128 -5.51 -4.01 -5.50
CA ILE A 128 -4.96 -3.77 -4.16
C ILE A 128 -3.50 -4.20 -4.11
N ASP A 129 -2.79 -3.74 -3.08
CA ASP A 129 -1.44 -4.17 -2.74
C ASP A 129 -1.37 -5.69 -2.50
N GLU A 130 -0.27 -6.31 -2.96
CA GLU A 130 -0.06 -7.76 -2.94
C GLU A 130 -0.12 -8.37 -1.54
N GLU A 131 0.48 -7.71 -0.54
CA GLU A 131 0.53 -8.28 0.81
C GLU A 131 -0.84 -8.36 1.49
N PRO A 132 -1.67 -7.31 1.53
CA PRO A 132 -3.05 -7.47 1.98
C PRO A 132 -3.85 -8.44 1.09
N ALA A 133 -3.59 -8.50 -0.23
CA ALA A 133 -4.26 -9.44 -1.12
C ALA A 133 -4.02 -10.91 -0.70
N LYS A 134 -2.77 -11.27 -0.39
CA LYS A 134 -2.41 -12.61 0.11
C LYS A 134 -3.19 -12.99 1.38
N VAL A 135 -3.31 -12.05 2.32
CA VAL A 135 -4.10 -12.26 3.53
C VAL A 135 -5.57 -12.49 3.18
N PHE A 136 -6.15 -11.65 2.32
CA PHE A 136 -7.56 -11.75 1.96
C PHE A 136 -7.90 -13.06 1.25
N VAL A 137 -7.06 -13.55 0.33
CA VAL A 137 -7.33 -14.83 -0.34
C VAL A 137 -7.10 -16.03 0.57
N THR A 138 -6.23 -15.90 1.58
CA THR A 138 -6.04 -16.95 2.59
C THR A 138 -7.24 -17.05 3.54
N GLU A 139 -7.86 -15.91 3.87
CA GLU A 139 -8.99 -15.84 4.80
C GLU A 139 -10.35 -16.06 4.13
N ASN A 140 -10.44 -16.02 2.80
CA ASN A 140 -11.70 -16.10 2.05
C ASN A 140 -11.59 -17.10 0.91
N GLU A 141 -12.42 -18.13 0.94
CA GLU A 141 -12.53 -19.10 -0.17
C GLU A 141 -13.25 -18.49 -1.39
N GLY A 142 -12.95 -18.97 -2.58
CA GLY A 142 -13.64 -18.61 -3.82
C GLY A 142 -13.13 -17.34 -4.48
N ILE A 143 -11.98 -16.84 -4.07
CA ILE A 143 -11.26 -15.74 -4.72
C ILE A 143 -9.78 -16.09 -4.87
N SER A 144 -9.13 -15.55 -5.89
CA SER A 144 -7.71 -15.75 -6.17
C SER A 144 -7.05 -14.49 -6.68
N ILE A 145 -5.73 -14.41 -6.49
CA ILE A 145 -4.89 -13.34 -7.06
C ILE A 145 -4.47 -13.80 -8.46
N LEU A 146 -4.49 -12.89 -9.43
CA LEU A 146 -3.95 -13.16 -10.76
C LEU A 146 -2.42 -13.14 -10.75
N ASP A 147 -1.80 -14.02 -11.55
CA ASP A 147 -0.35 -14.17 -11.63
C ASP A 147 0.35 -12.90 -12.16
N GLU A 148 -0.30 -12.16 -13.07
CA GLU A 148 0.26 -10.93 -13.64
C GLU A 148 -0.09 -9.74 -12.76
N PRO A 149 0.93 -9.09 -12.13
CA PRO A 149 0.70 -7.88 -11.34
C PRO A 149 0.36 -6.69 -12.25
N LEU A 150 -0.41 -5.77 -11.73
CA LEU A 150 -0.72 -4.52 -12.43
C LEU A 150 0.50 -3.60 -12.52
N THR A 151 1.31 -3.54 -11.45
CA THR A 151 2.52 -2.73 -11.36
C THR A 151 3.40 -3.17 -10.20
N VAL A 152 4.68 -2.74 -10.24
CA VAL A 152 5.64 -2.87 -9.13
C VAL A 152 5.98 -1.47 -8.63
N GLU A 153 6.03 -1.30 -7.33
CA GLU A 153 6.13 0.01 -6.65
C GLU A 153 7.16 0.00 -5.53
N ASP A 154 7.80 1.18 -5.34
CA ASP A 154 8.73 1.43 -4.24
C ASP A 154 8.01 2.08 -3.07
N TYR A 155 8.13 1.49 -1.87
CA TYR A 155 7.52 2.00 -0.64
C TYR A 155 8.52 2.72 0.24
N ALA A 156 8.09 3.89 0.73
CA ALA A 156 8.86 4.72 1.64
C ALA A 156 7.98 5.33 2.73
N TYR A 157 8.59 5.81 3.79
CA TYR A 157 7.94 6.64 4.80
C TYR A 157 7.80 8.07 4.29
N VAL A 158 6.76 8.76 4.73
CA VAL A 158 6.56 10.17 4.39
C VAL A 158 6.72 11.03 5.62
N VAL A 159 7.33 12.19 5.43
CA VAL A 159 7.46 13.25 6.44
C VAL A 159 6.97 14.57 5.87
N LYS A 160 6.69 15.53 6.74
CA LYS A 160 6.28 16.87 6.33
C LYS A 160 7.30 17.48 5.37
N LYS A 161 6.80 18.07 4.27
CA LYS A 161 7.61 18.74 3.26
C LYS A 161 8.58 19.75 3.87
N GLY A 162 9.86 19.63 3.51
CA GLY A 162 10.95 20.48 4.01
C GLY A 162 11.56 20.04 5.35
N ASN A 163 11.06 18.99 5.99
CA ASN A 163 11.66 18.44 7.22
C ASN A 163 12.81 17.46 6.88
N THR A 164 13.85 18.00 6.24
CA THR A 164 15.01 17.21 5.78
C THR A 164 15.77 16.58 6.94
N GLU A 165 15.80 17.21 8.12
CA GLU A 165 16.45 16.65 9.30
C GLU A 165 15.82 15.33 9.71
N LEU A 166 14.48 15.23 9.73
CA LEU A 166 13.78 14.00 10.07
C LEU A 166 13.95 12.94 8.98
N VAL A 167 13.96 13.34 7.70
CA VAL A 167 14.27 12.43 6.58
C VAL A 167 15.64 11.80 6.76
N ASP A 168 16.67 12.61 7.04
CA ASP A 168 18.05 12.13 7.23
C ASP A 168 18.16 11.19 8.44
N GLN A 169 17.45 11.51 9.54
CA GLN A 169 17.40 10.64 10.72
C GLN A 169 16.74 9.30 10.42
N VAL A 170 15.59 9.30 9.73
CA VAL A 170 14.88 8.08 9.32
C VAL A 170 15.73 7.26 8.37
N ASN A 171 16.35 7.87 7.38
CA ASN A 171 17.22 7.20 6.42
C ASN A 171 18.43 6.55 7.10
N LYS A 172 19.06 7.28 8.04
CA LYS A 172 20.16 6.72 8.82
C LYS A 172 19.73 5.49 9.61
N ALA A 173 18.57 5.56 10.30
CA ALA A 173 18.04 4.42 11.05
C ALA A 173 17.69 3.24 10.12
N LEU A 174 17.06 3.50 8.96
CA LEU A 174 16.77 2.48 7.96
C LEU A 174 18.04 1.78 7.43
N ASN A 175 19.09 2.56 7.14
CA ASN A 175 20.35 2.01 6.67
C ASN A 175 21.02 1.13 7.73
N GLU A 176 21.01 1.55 9.00
CA GLU A 176 21.50 0.74 10.11
C GLU A 176 20.69 -0.57 10.27
N LEU A 177 19.36 -0.53 10.08
CA LEU A 177 18.51 -1.73 10.11
C LEU A 177 18.77 -2.66 8.92
N LYS A 178 19.07 -2.11 7.74
CA LYS A 178 19.48 -2.88 6.55
C LYS A 178 20.83 -3.56 6.77
N GLU A 179 21.82 -2.81 7.21
CA GLU A 179 23.19 -3.31 7.43
C GLU A 179 23.26 -4.39 8.51
N SER A 180 22.46 -4.28 9.56
CA SER A 180 22.36 -5.30 10.62
C SER A 180 21.56 -6.55 10.23
N GLY A 181 20.81 -6.52 9.12
CA GLY A 181 19.87 -7.56 8.73
C GLY A 181 18.54 -7.54 9.52
N GLU A 182 18.38 -6.60 10.45
CA GLU A 182 17.18 -6.48 11.28
C GLU A 182 15.95 -6.11 10.44
N LEU A 183 16.10 -5.23 9.45
CA LEU A 183 15.01 -4.87 8.54
C LEU A 183 14.48 -6.12 7.80
N GLN A 184 15.38 -6.93 7.23
CA GLN A 184 14.99 -8.14 6.52
C GLN A 184 14.32 -9.14 7.46
N SER A 185 14.83 -9.30 8.67
CA SER A 185 14.26 -10.20 9.68
C SER A 185 12.84 -9.78 10.08
N ILE A 186 12.56 -8.46 10.15
CA ILE A 186 11.21 -7.96 10.42
C ILE A 186 10.31 -8.23 9.19
N ILE A 187 10.80 -7.97 7.98
CA ILE A 187 10.04 -8.23 6.75
C ILE A 187 9.67 -9.71 6.66
N ASP A 188 10.62 -10.61 6.79
CA ASP A 188 10.42 -12.07 6.69
C ASP A 188 9.43 -12.62 7.74
N LYS A 189 9.27 -11.94 8.86
CA LYS A 189 8.30 -12.31 9.90
C LYS A 189 6.85 -12.13 9.45
N TYR A 190 6.60 -11.15 8.59
CA TYR A 190 5.25 -10.80 8.13
C TYR A 190 5.00 -11.16 6.67
N ILE A 191 6.06 -11.22 5.88
CA ILE A 191 6.06 -11.50 4.45
C ILE A 191 6.95 -12.72 4.27
N SER A 192 6.36 -13.92 4.34
CA SER A 192 7.08 -15.16 4.05
C SER A 192 7.44 -15.17 2.56
N ALA A 193 8.73 -15.19 2.23
CA ALA A 193 9.16 -15.56 0.89
C ALA A 193 8.75 -17.03 0.66
N GLU A 194 7.79 -17.28 -0.24
CA GLU A 194 7.54 -18.61 -0.78
C GLU A 194 8.65 -19.03 -1.76
#